data_f829a8669b2f1f87f3cc70624eeed13f
#
_entry.id   f829a8669b2f1f87f3cc70624eeed13f
#
_cell.length_a   1.000
_cell.length_b   1.000
_cell.length_c   1.000
_cell.angle_alpha   90.00
_cell.angle_beta   90.00
_cell.angle_gamma   90.00
#
_symmetry.space_group_name_H-M   'P 1'
#
loop_
_entity.id
_entity.type
_entity.pdbx_description
1 polymer ?
#
loop_
_entity_poly.entity_id
_entity_poly.type
_entity_poly.pdbx_seq_one_letter_code
_entity_poly.pdbx_strand_id
1 'polypeptide(L)'
;MLSDDVTRKVRALLERANHPGTPQAEAEAALAMAYRLMAKYDLDERLLAQQPDSATNASDQIERRRYETVGPYRVRRHSMLVKMANVLSCAAYRANLEEDASTVVCYALGTARDLDALETLFNAAELLALRLLPWGDRGFRTAWWHGFSDGIEAKLARERRNVERSTPGAALVLRDRRERAEEEMARIEPNLVWRITRYRDSGEAYADGRRAGSQFSSGTDHVGGGRAALPRGR
;
A
#
# COMPACT_ATOMS: atom_id res chain seq x y z
N MET A 1 -2.95 -3.59 26.35
CA MET A 1 -2.62 -5.03 26.25
C MET A 1 -3.09 -5.68 24.93
N LEU A 2 -4.21 -5.28 24.33
CA LEU A 2 -4.64 -5.79 23.00
C LEU A 2 -3.71 -5.30 21.85
N SER A 3 -3.12 -4.12 22.00
CA SER A 3 -2.20 -3.52 21.00
C SER A 3 -0.93 -4.35 20.76
N ASP A 4 -0.32 -4.94 21.80
CA ASP A 4 0.97 -5.64 21.67
C ASP A 4 0.83 -6.99 20.95
N ASP A 5 -0.29 -7.70 21.13
CA ASP A 5 -0.54 -8.97 20.45
C ASP A 5 -0.80 -8.76 18.95
N VAL A 6 -1.51 -7.70 18.60
CA VAL A 6 -1.76 -7.32 17.20
C VAL A 6 -0.48 -6.87 16.53
N THR A 7 0.31 -6.02 17.19
CA THR A 7 1.60 -5.56 16.68
C THR A 7 2.54 -6.74 16.45
N ARG A 8 2.57 -7.70 17.36
CA ARG A 8 3.36 -8.93 17.21
C ARG A 8 2.90 -9.78 16.03
N LYS A 9 1.57 -9.94 15.84
CA LYS A 9 0.99 -10.67 14.70
C LYS A 9 1.30 -9.98 13.37
N VAL A 10 1.17 -8.66 13.31
CA VAL A 10 1.52 -7.88 12.11
C VAL A 10 2.99 -8.06 11.79
N ARG A 11 3.89 -7.93 12.76
CA ARG A 11 5.33 -8.12 12.57
C ARG A 11 5.65 -9.52 12.03
N ALA A 12 5.10 -10.57 12.65
CA ALA A 12 5.31 -11.96 12.19
C ALA A 12 4.81 -12.18 10.75
N LEU A 13 3.69 -11.57 10.36
CA LEU A 13 3.18 -11.63 8.98
C LEU A 13 4.11 -10.91 7.99
N LEU A 14 4.69 -9.78 8.38
CA LEU A 14 5.64 -9.04 7.56
C LEU A 14 6.97 -9.77 7.41
N GLU A 15 7.49 -10.37 8.49
CA GLU A 15 8.69 -11.21 8.46
C GLU A 15 8.49 -12.42 7.53
N ARG A 16 7.33 -13.08 7.61
CA ARG A 16 6.97 -14.18 6.72
C ARG A 16 6.90 -13.73 5.26
N ALA A 17 6.30 -12.58 5.00
CA ALA A 17 6.20 -12.01 3.66
C ALA A 17 7.56 -11.67 3.04
N ASN A 18 8.51 -11.22 3.85
CA ASN A 18 9.83 -10.81 3.41
C ASN A 18 10.86 -11.95 3.39
N HIS A 19 10.51 -13.13 3.92
CA HIS A 19 11.44 -14.25 3.98
C HIS A 19 11.72 -14.81 2.58
N PRO A 20 13.00 -14.98 2.17
CA PRO A 20 13.36 -15.39 0.81
C PRO A 20 12.80 -16.77 0.41
N GLY A 21 12.58 -17.65 1.38
CA GLY A 21 12.04 -19.00 1.17
C GLY A 21 10.51 -19.07 1.14
N THR A 22 9.80 -17.96 1.36
CA THR A 22 8.35 -17.98 1.35
C THR A 22 7.83 -17.97 -0.09
N PRO A 23 6.95 -18.92 -0.48
CA PRO A 23 6.32 -18.90 -1.78
C PRO A 23 5.58 -17.59 -2.02
N GLN A 24 5.59 -17.10 -3.26
CA GLN A 24 5.00 -15.81 -3.63
C GLN A 24 3.57 -15.64 -3.13
N ALA A 25 2.70 -16.61 -3.37
CA ALA A 25 1.30 -16.55 -2.95
C ALA A 25 1.15 -16.45 -1.42
N GLU A 26 2.05 -17.06 -0.67
CA GLU A 26 2.07 -17.01 0.79
C GLU A 26 2.59 -15.66 1.31
N ALA A 27 3.62 -15.11 0.68
CA ALA A 27 4.13 -13.78 0.99
C ALA A 27 3.05 -12.71 0.77
N GLU A 28 2.35 -12.79 -0.36
CA GLU A 28 1.24 -11.91 -0.71
C GLU A 28 0.07 -12.03 0.27
N ALA A 29 -0.26 -13.26 0.68
CA ALA A 29 -1.29 -13.52 1.68
C ALA A 29 -0.95 -12.90 3.04
N ALA A 30 0.30 -13.03 3.47
CA ALA A 30 0.78 -12.47 4.73
C ALA A 30 0.71 -10.94 4.74
N LEU A 31 1.09 -10.28 3.62
CA LEU A 31 0.98 -8.82 3.49
C LEU A 31 -0.46 -8.32 3.55
N ALA A 32 -1.37 -8.98 2.83
CA ALA A 32 -2.78 -8.59 2.84
C ALA A 32 -3.41 -8.78 4.23
N MET A 33 -2.99 -9.82 4.97
CA MET A 33 -3.45 -10.04 6.34
C MET A 33 -2.89 -8.98 7.30
N ALA A 34 -1.62 -8.62 7.16
CA ALA A 34 -0.99 -7.55 7.94
C ALA A 34 -1.75 -6.23 7.74
N TYR A 35 -2.03 -5.85 6.48
CA TYR A 35 -2.82 -4.66 6.18
C TYR A 35 -4.22 -4.68 6.82
N ARG A 36 -4.95 -5.80 6.71
CA ARG A 36 -6.28 -5.91 7.33
C ARG A 36 -6.23 -5.78 8.85
N LEU A 37 -5.24 -6.38 9.49
CA LEU A 37 -5.08 -6.25 10.94
C LEU A 37 -4.77 -4.81 11.33
N MET A 38 -3.84 -4.14 10.64
CA MET A 38 -3.52 -2.73 10.90
C MET A 38 -4.76 -1.83 10.74
N ALA A 39 -5.49 -1.99 9.63
CA ALA A 39 -6.67 -1.17 9.35
C ALA A 39 -7.81 -1.43 10.35
N LYS A 40 -8.07 -2.70 10.70
CA LYS A 40 -9.15 -3.06 11.62
C LYS A 40 -8.91 -2.52 13.02
N TYR A 41 -7.74 -2.74 13.58
CA TYR A 41 -7.47 -2.38 14.97
C TYR A 41 -7.31 -0.88 15.17
N ASP A 42 -6.78 -0.17 14.17
CA ASP A 42 -6.73 1.28 14.22
C ASP A 42 -8.15 1.90 14.17
N LEU A 43 -9.05 1.31 13.40
CA LEU A 43 -10.45 1.76 13.37
C LEU A 43 -11.20 1.42 14.65
N ASP A 44 -11.00 0.23 15.22
CA ASP A 44 -11.64 -0.18 16.47
C ASP A 44 -11.19 0.73 17.63
N GLU A 45 -9.90 1.03 17.71
CA GLU A 45 -9.34 1.93 18.74
C GLU A 45 -9.92 3.35 18.64
N ARG A 46 -10.12 3.85 17.42
CA ARG A 46 -10.74 5.17 17.20
C ARG A 46 -12.23 5.21 17.51
N LEU A 47 -12.97 4.18 17.16
CA LEU A 47 -14.40 4.10 17.51
C LEU A 47 -14.59 4.06 19.02
N LEU A 48 -13.65 3.48 19.77
CA LEU A 48 -13.64 3.51 21.23
C LEU A 48 -13.19 4.87 21.79
N ALA A 49 -12.30 5.58 21.11
CA ALA A 49 -11.79 6.90 21.50
C ALA A 49 -12.77 8.05 21.22
N GLN A 50 -13.78 7.84 20.39
CA GLN A 50 -14.85 8.82 20.09
C GLN A 50 -15.87 8.97 21.24
N GLN A 51 -15.63 8.45 22.44
CA GLN A 51 -16.35 8.88 23.62
C GLN A 51 -16.00 10.33 23.95
N PRO A 52 -17.00 11.17 24.34
CA PRO A 52 -16.95 12.63 24.24
C PRO A 52 -15.97 13.36 25.17
N ASP A 53 -15.10 12.67 25.89
CA ASP A 53 -14.20 13.26 26.89
C ASP A 53 -12.69 13.02 26.66
N SER A 54 -12.29 12.55 25.49
CA SER A 54 -10.86 12.31 25.21
C SER A 54 -10.26 13.46 24.41
N ALA A 55 -9.36 14.20 25.06
CA ALA A 55 -8.48 15.18 24.42
C ALA A 55 -7.88 14.61 23.10
N THR A 56 -7.80 15.45 22.08
CA THR A 56 -7.17 15.18 20.77
C THR A 56 -5.88 14.39 20.98
N ASN A 57 -5.95 13.08 20.77
CA ASN A 57 -4.80 12.21 20.97
C ASN A 57 -3.69 12.59 19.97
N ALA A 58 -2.45 12.66 20.43
CA ALA A 58 -1.25 12.90 19.62
C ALA A 58 -1.15 11.97 18.40
N SER A 59 -1.82 10.80 18.43
CA SER A 59 -1.89 9.84 17.32
C SER A 59 -2.72 10.31 16.11
N ASP A 60 -3.48 11.40 16.25
CA ASP A 60 -4.34 11.97 15.21
C ASP A 60 -3.73 13.13 14.46
N GLN A 61 -2.56 13.59 14.87
CA GLN A 61 -1.85 14.67 14.21
C GLN A 61 -1.41 14.24 12.82
N ILE A 62 -1.59 15.11 11.82
CA ILE A 62 -1.06 14.89 10.49
C ILE A 62 0.43 15.19 10.49
N GLU A 63 1.21 14.19 10.11
CA GLU A 63 2.67 14.29 9.96
C GLU A 63 3.03 14.36 8.48
N ARG A 64 4.22 14.89 8.18
CA ARG A 64 4.83 14.88 6.86
C ARG A 64 6.07 14.00 6.88
N ARG A 65 6.12 12.99 6.01
CA ARG A 65 7.30 12.12 5.83
C ARG A 65 7.89 12.26 4.44
N ARG A 66 9.20 12.20 4.38
CA ARG A 66 9.98 12.24 3.15
C ARG A 66 10.35 10.84 2.72
N TYR A 67 10.10 10.53 1.46
CA TYR A 67 10.45 9.26 0.82
C TYR A 67 11.37 9.53 -0.36
N GLU A 68 12.45 8.76 -0.47
CA GLU A 68 13.39 8.86 -1.57
C GLU A 68 13.37 7.57 -2.39
N THR A 69 13.32 7.71 -3.69
CA THR A 69 13.47 6.60 -4.63
C THR A 69 14.66 6.86 -5.54
N VAL A 70 15.66 6.00 -5.47
CA VAL A 70 16.89 6.07 -6.26
C VAL A 70 16.98 4.90 -7.22
N GLY A 71 17.79 5.04 -8.29
CA GLY A 71 18.10 3.96 -9.22
C GLY A 71 17.05 3.71 -10.30
N PRO A 72 17.04 2.52 -10.91
CA PRO A 72 16.17 2.19 -12.03
C PRO A 72 14.68 2.31 -11.68
N TYR A 73 13.91 2.79 -12.65
CA TYR A 73 12.43 2.93 -12.51
C TYR A 73 11.96 3.81 -11.36
N ARG A 74 12.82 4.65 -10.77
CA ARG A 74 12.50 5.54 -9.63
C ARG A 74 11.21 6.33 -9.81
N VAL A 75 10.96 6.85 -11.02
CA VAL A 75 9.70 7.58 -11.31
C VAL A 75 8.48 6.67 -11.24
N ARG A 76 8.61 5.40 -11.64
CA ARG A 76 7.52 4.41 -11.61
C ARG A 76 7.24 3.93 -10.19
N ARG A 77 8.30 3.66 -9.45
CA ARG A 77 8.24 3.31 -8.02
C ARG A 77 7.60 4.43 -7.21
N HIS A 78 8.02 5.67 -7.46
CA HIS A 78 7.37 6.85 -6.89
C HIS A 78 5.88 6.94 -7.25
N SER A 79 5.49 6.71 -8.51
CA SER A 79 4.08 6.72 -8.92
C SER A 79 3.26 5.65 -8.16
N MET A 80 3.84 4.49 -7.90
CA MET A 80 3.24 3.44 -7.07
C MET A 80 3.02 3.93 -5.63
N LEU A 81 4.03 4.57 -5.02
CA LEU A 81 3.91 5.14 -3.68
C LEU A 81 2.76 6.14 -3.57
N VAL A 82 2.63 7.07 -4.53
CA VAL A 82 1.54 8.05 -4.55
C VAL A 82 0.17 7.36 -4.65
N LYS A 83 0.04 6.34 -5.51
CA LYS A 83 -1.21 5.56 -5.64
C LYS A 83 -1.57 4.84 -4.35
N MET A 84 -0.59 4.23 -3.68
CA MET A 84 -0.79 3.57 -2.40
C MET A 84 -1.18 4.55 -1.30
N ALA A 85 -0.50 5.71 -1.22
CA ALA A 85 -0.82 6.78 -0.28
C ALA A 85 -2.29 7.21 -0.41
N ASN A 86 -2.77 7.39 -1.65
CA ASN A 86 -4.15 7.77 -1.92
C ASN A 86 -5.17 6.75 -1.38
N VAL A 87 -4.85 5.48 -1.41
CA VAL A 87 -5.74 4.43 -0.86
C VAL A 87 -5.66 4.36 0.66
N LEU A 88 -4.50 4.67 1.24
CA LEU A 88 -4.22 4.57 2.68
C LEU A 88 -4.57 5.84 3.48
N SER A 89 -5.46 6.68 2.98
CA SER A 89 -5.87 7.95 3.62
C SER A 89 -4.73 8.96 3.81
N CYS A 90 -3.66 8.83 3.03
CA CYS A 90 -2.56 9.80 2.98
C CYS A 90 -2.70 10.69 1.74
N ALA A 91 -2.24 11.94 1.83
CA ALA A 91 -1.98 12.79 0.69
C ALA A 91 -0.49 12.72 0.33
N ALA A 92 -0.14 12.66 -0.97
CA ALA A 92 1.24 12.59 -1.37
C ALA A 92 1.53 13.42 -2.62
N TYR A 93 2.71 14.02 -2.67
CA TYR A 93 3.17 14.80 -3.80
C TYR A 93 4.66 14.60 -4.07
N ARG A 94 5.05 14.83 -5.31
CA ARG A 94 6.44 14.81 -5.73
C ARG A 94 7.07 16.17 -5.50
N ALA A 95 8.20 16.20 -4.78
CA ALA A 95 9.02 17.40 -4.70
C ALA A 95 9.82 17.59 -6.00
N ASN A 96 9.83 18.82 -6.49
CA ASN A 96 10.65 19.20 -7.63
C ASN A 96 12.02 19.65 -7.10
N LEU A 97 12.89 18.68 -6.80
CA LEU A 97 14.27 18.98 -6.44
C LEU A 97 15.10 18.97 -7.72
N GLU A 98 15.64 20.11 -8.09
CA GLU A 98 16.45 20.26 -9.30
C GLU A 98 17.87 19.68 -9.16
N GLU A 99 18.30 19.36 -7.94
CA GLU A 99 19.71 19.09 -7.63
C GLU A 99 20.20 17.68 -8.02
N ASP A 100 19.32 16.68 -8.14
CA ASP A 100 19.76 15.33 -8.52
C ASP A 100 18.74 14.59 -9.39
N ALA A 101 19.07 14.48 -10.68
CA ALA A 101 18.27 13.71 -11.64
C ALA A 101 18.22 12.20 -11.33
N SER A 102 19.08 11.70 -10.44
CA SER A 102 19.13 10.28 -10.05
C SER A 102 18.10 9.91 -8.99
N THR A 103 17.59 10.88 -8.23
CA THR A 103 16.69 10.70 -7.09
C THR A 103 15.32 11.32 -7.38
N VAL A 104 14.27 10.63 -6.95
CA VAL A 104 12.90 11.17 -6.88
C VAL A 104 12.49 11.27 -5.42
N VAL A 105 12.16 12.47 -4.99
CA VAL A 105 11.67 12.73 -3.63
C VAL A 105 10.16 12.90 -3.65
N CYS A 106 9.52 12.26 -2.71
CA CYS A 106 8.10 12.37 -2.43
C CYS A 106 7.89 12.75 -0.97
N TYR A 107 6.89 13.56 -0.73
CA TYR A 107 6.36 13.77 0.60
C TYR A 107 4.97 13.14 0.69
N ALA A 108 4.73 12.42 1.79
CA ALA A 108 3.40 11.95 2.12
C ALA A 108 2.98 12.55 3.47
N LEU A 109 1.72 12.92 3.55
CA LEU A 109 1.08 13.46 4.74
C LEU A 109 -0.05 12.52 5.16
N GLY A 110 -0.15 12.29 6.45
CA GLY A 110 -1.15 11.39 7.04
C GLY A 110 -0.95 11.27 8.52
N THR A 111 -1.77 10.47 9.21
CA THR A 111 -1.48 10.11 10.59
C THR A 111 -0.21 9.26 10.65
N ALA A 112 0.49 9.25 11.80
CA ALA A 112 1.70 8.42 11.99
C ALA A 112 1.45 6.97 11.57
N ARG A 113 0.31 6.40 11.96
CA ARG A 113 -0.08 5.01 11.64
C ARG A 113 -0.34 4.77 10.17
N ASP A 114 -1.02 5.70 9.49
CA ASP A 114 -1.28 5.58 8.03
C ASP A 114 0.04 5.67 7.26
N LEU A 115 0.99 6.50 7.71
CA LEU A 115 2.33 6.61 7.14
C LEU A 115 3.19 5.37 7.41
N ASP A 116 3.11 4.76 8.60
CA ASP A 116 3.78 3.49 8.92
C ASP A 116 3.24 2.35 8.04
N ALA A 117 1.91 2.30 7.85
CA ALA A 117 1.29 1.34 6.96
C ALA A 117 1.70 1.55 5.50
N LEU A 118 1.76 2.80 5.04
CA LEU A 118 2.23 3.16 3.70
C LEU A 118 3.67 2.69 3.48
N GLU A 119 4.57 3.01 4.39
CA GLU A 119 5.99 2.65 4.30
C GLU A 119 6.18 1.13 4.25
N THR A 120 5.51 0.43 5.15
CA THR A 120 5.58 -1.02 5.24
C THR A 120 5.09 -1.71 3.96
N LEU A 121 3.90 -1.31 3.49
CA LEU A 121 3.30 -1.90 2.30
C LEU A 121 4.03 -1.50 1.01
N PHE A 122 4.55 -0.27 0.96
CA PHE A 122 5.34 0.18 -0.18
C PHE A 122 6.64 -0.61 -0.31
N ASN A 123 7.40 -0.77 0.78
CA ASN A 123 8.63 -1.55 0.77
C ASN A 123 8.37 -3.00 0.35
N ALA A 124 7.31 -3.62 0.85
CA ALA A 124 6.93 -4.97 0.46
C ALA A 124 6.50 -5.08 -1.00
N ALA A 125 5.70 -4.13 -1.50
CA ALA A 125 5.28 -4.09 -2.90
C ALA A 125 6.47 -3.85 -3.84
N GLU A 126 7.42 -3.03 -3.44
CA GLU A 126 8.64 -2.74 -4.19
C GLU A 126 9.52 -3.99 -4.31
N LEU A 127 9.78 -4.70 -3.22
CA LEU A 127 10.53 -5.95 -3.24
C LEU A 127 9.85 -7.00 -4.12
N LEU A 128 8.53 -7.13 -4.03
CA LEU A 128 7.75 -8.03 -4.87
C LEU A 128 7.87 -7.64 -6.34
N ALA A 129 7.72 -6.36 -6.67
CA ALA A 129 7.84 -5.86 -8.03
C ALA A 129 9.23 -6.15 -8.62
N LEU A 130 10.30 -5.92 -7.86
CA LEU A 130 11.66 -6.18 -8.31
C LEU A 130 11.90 -7.68 -8.56
N ARG A 131 11.30 -8.55 -7.76
CA ARG A 131 11.38 -10.02 -7.92
C ARG A 131 10.60 -10.51 -9.15
N LEU A 132 9.46 -9.88 -9.45
CA LEU A 132 8.56 -10.28 -10.54
C LEU A 132 8.83 -9.55 -11.86
N LEU A 133 9.69 -8.54 -11.85
CA LEU A 133 9.97 -7.72 -13.04
C LEU A 133 10.51 -8.59 -14.18
N PRO A 134 9.79 -8.70 -15.31
CA PRO A 134 10.16 -9.60 -16.39
C PRO A 134 11.38 -9.09 -17.16
N TRP A 135 12.00 -10.00 -17.89
CA TRP A 135 12.98 -9.63 -18.92
C TRP A 135 12.30 -8.88 -20.06
N GLY A 136 12.97 -7.91 -20.62
CA GLY A 136 12.45 -7.09 -21.71
C GLY A 136 13.19 -5.77 -21.85
N ASP A 137 12.86 -5.03 -22.88
CA ASP A 137 13.39 -3.69 -23.08
C ASP A 137 12.82 -2.69 -22.05
N ARG A 138 13.32 -1.46 -22.12
CA ARG A 138 12.90 -0.40 -21.19
C ARG A 138 11.42 -0.05 -21.31
N GLY A 139 10.88 -0.07 -22.54
CA GLY A 139 9.46 0.22 -22.81
C GLY A 139 8.55 -0.82 -22.18
N PHE A 140 8.84 -2.09 -22.43
CA PHE A 140 8.13 -3.25 -21.88
C PHE A 140 8.11 -3.20 -20.34
N ARG A 141 9.26 -3.03 -19.71
CA ARG A 141 9.37 -2.95 -18.25
C ARG A 141 8.66 -1.72 -17.66
N THR A 142 8.67 -0.61 -18.40
CA THR A 142 7.94 0.59 -17.99
C THR A 142 6.44 0.36 -17.99
N ALA A 143 5.90 -0.26 -19.05
CA ALA A 143 4.49 -0.63 -19.14
C ALA A 143 4.09 -1.63 -18.05
N TRP A 144 4.95 -2.61 -17.78
CA TRP A 144 4.75 -3.57 -16.70
C TRP A 144 4.64 -2.87 -15.32
N TRP A 145 5.55 -1.94 -15.01
CA TRP A 145 5.50 -1.16 -13.76
C TRP A 145 4.20 -0.36 -13.61
N HIS A 146 3.67 0.19 -14.70
CA HIS A 146 2.38 0.89 -14.66
C HIS A 146 1.25 -0.08 -14.32
N GLY A 147 1.20 -1.21 -15.01
CA GLY A 147 0.21 -2.24 -14.74
C GLY A 147 0.30 -2.75 -13.31
N PHE A 148 1.52 -3.03 -12.81
CA PHE A 148 1.73 -3.48 -11.45
C PHE A 148 1.22 -2.46 -10.42
N SER A 149 1.52 -1.19 -10.60
CA SER A 149 1.05 -0.12 -9.72
C SER A 149 -0.48 -0.02 -9.72
N ASP A 150 -1.13 -0.15 -10.88
CA ASP A 150 -2.59 -0.14 -10.99
C ASP A 150 -3.22 -1.38 -10.35
N GLY A 151 -2.55 -2.53 -10.46
CA GLY A 151 -2.96 -3.77 -9.81
C GLY A 151 -2.94 -3.67 -8.28
N ILE A 152 -1.83 -3.15 -7.72
CA ILE A 152 -1.68 -2.89 -6.27
C ILE A 152 -2.77 -1.91 -5.80
N GLU A 153 -2.93 -0.77 -6.47
CA GLU A 153 -3.95 0.23 -6.13
C GLU A 153 -5.35 -0.39 -6.07
N ALA A 154 -5.73 -1.12 -7.12
CA ALA A 154 -7.04 -1.78 -7.20
C ALA A 154 -7.24 -2.81 -6.07
N LYS A 155 -6.18 -3.54 -5.71
CA LYS A 155 -6.21 -4.52 -4.63
C LYS A 155 -6.39 -3.86 -3.27
N LEU A 156 -5.55 -2.89 -2.93
CA LEU A 156 -5.65 -2.14 -1.68
C LEU A 156 -7.01 -1.43 -1.55
N ALA A 157 -7.50 -0.82 -2.65
CA ALA A 157 -8.82 -0.20 -2.67
C ALA A 157 -9.96 -1.21 -2.43
N ARG A 158 -9.82 -2.46 -2.89
CA ARG A 158 -10.79 -3.53 -2.60
C ARG A 158 -10.76 -3.88 -1.11
N GLU A 159 -9.58 -4.05 -0.53
CA GLU A 159 -9.44 -4.36 0.90
C GLU A 159 -9.97 -3.21 1.77
N ARG A 160 -9.70 -1.96 1.41
CA ARG A 160 -10.29 -0.80 2.07
C ARG A 160 -11.82 -0.86 2.06
N ARG A 161 -12.45 -1.08 0.90
CA ARG A 161 -13.91 -1.22 0.79
C ARG A 161 -14.46 -2.39 1.62
N ASN A 162 -13.71 -3.49 1.79
CA ASN A 162 -14.08 -4.58 2.65
C ASN A 162 -14.10 -4.16 4.12
N VAL A 163 -13.09 -3.41 4.58
CA VAL A 163 -13.04 -2.84 5.93
C VAL A 163 -14.20 -1.87 6.15
N GLU A 164 -14.44 -0.95 5.22
CA GLU A 164 -15.53 0.02 5.28
C GLU A 164 -16.92 -0.65 5.41
N ARG A 165 -17.11 -1.79 4.73
CA ARG A 165 -18.36 -2.56 4.80
C ARG A 165 -18.50 -3.39 6.07
N SER A 166 -17.40 -3.89 6.62
CA SER A 166 -17.41 -4.76 7.79
C SER A 166 -17.35 -4.02 9.13
N THR A 167 -17.00 -2.74 9.11
CA THR A 167 -16.80 -1.94 10.32
C THR A 167 -17.66 -0.67 10.26
N PRO A 168 -18.72 -0.56 11.09
CA PRO A 168 -19.57 0.63 11.14
C PRO A 168 -18.73 1.89 11.44
N GLY A 169 -18.96 2.98 10.69
CA GLY A 169 -18.24 4.24 10.87
C GLY A 169 -16.86 4.32 10.20
N ALA A 170 -16.28 3.19 9.75
CA ALA A 170 -14.95 3.17 9.13
C ALA A 170 -14.83 4.11 7.93
N ALA A 171 -15.83 4.13 7.05
CA ALA A 171 -15.84 5.00 5.87
C ALA A 171 -15.72 6.48 6.24
N LEU A 172 -16.41 6.91 7.31
CA LEU A 172 -16.38 8.30 7.77
C LEU A 172 -14.99 8.66 8.32
N VAL A 173 -14.42 7.81 9.17
CA VAL A 173 -13.09 7.99 9.76
C VAL A 173 -11.99 8.05 8.69
N LEU A 174 -12.02 7.12 7.73
CA LEU A 174 -11.03 7.07 6.66
C LEU A 174 -11.13 8.27 5.71
N ARG A 175 -12.34 8.78 5.49
CA ARG A 175 -12.57 10.00 4.71
C ARG A 175 -12.06 11.23 5.45
N ASP A 176 -12.38 11.41 6.72
CA ASP A 176 -11.92 12.51 7.56
C ASP A 176 -10.36 12.58 7.59
N ARG A 177 -9.69 11.45 7.80
CA ARG A 177 -8.22 11.40 7.74
C ARG A 177 -7.67 11.87 6.41
N ARG A 178 -8.31 11.44 5.31
CA ARG A 178 -7.90 11.83 3.96
C ARG A 178 -8.09 13.32 3.73
N GLU A 179 -9.23 13.86 4.09
CA GLU A 179 -9.55 15.28 3.95
C GLU A 179 -8.54 16.13 4.74
N ARG A 180 -8.25 15.78 5.99
CA ARG A 180 -7.25 16.47 6.82
C ARG A 180 -5.84 16.41 6.24
N ALA A 181 -5.44 15.28 5.68
CA ALA A 181 -4.13 15.14 5.03
C ALA A 181 -4.03 16.01 3.76
N GLU A 182 -5.12 16.12 2.98
CA GLU A 182 -5.20 16.97 1.80
C GLU A 182 -5.22 18.47 2.16
N GLU A 183 -5.94 18.86 3.20
CA GLU A 183 -5.94 20.23 3.74
C GLU A 183 -4.56 20.66 4.20
N GLU A 184 -3.87 19.79 4.97
CA GLU A 184 -2.53 20.08 5.43
C GLU A 184 -1.52 20.15 4.28
N MET A 185 -1.67 19.29 3.27
CA MET A 185 -0.86 19.36 2.04
C MET A 185 -1.08 20.69 1.30
N ALA A 186 -2.31 21.13 1.16
CA ALA A 186 -2.64 22.40 0.52
C ALA A 186 -2.11 23.60 1.32
N ARG A 187 -2.07 23.52 2.64
CA ARG A 187 -1.50 24.53 3.53
C ARG A 187 0.02 24.66 3.38
N ILE A 188 0.72 23.52 3.28
CA ILE A 188 2.19 23.48 3.19
C ILE A 188 2.66 23.84 1.77
N GLU A 189 1.93 23.37 0.75
CA GLU A 189 2.31 23.51 -0.67
C GLU A 189 1.16 24.16 -1.49
N PRO A 190 0.86 25.44 -1.24
CA PRO A 190 -0.28 26.13 -1.89
C PRO A 190 -0.13 26.24 -3.41
N ASN A 191 1.07 26.14 -3.94
CA ASN A 191 1.37 26.24 -5.38
C ASN A 191 1.53 24.86 -6.05
N LEU A 192 1.03 23.79 -5.44
CA LEU A 192 1.15 22.46 -6.00
C LEU A 192 0.41 22.34 -7.34
N VAL A 193 1.14 21.98 -8.39
CA VAL A 193 0.56 21.80 -9.72
C VAL A 193 0.19 20.34 -9.93
N TRP A 194 -1.09 20.09 -10.11
CA TRP A 194 -1.59 18.78 -10.45
C TRP A 194 -1.32 18.45 -11.92
N ARG A 195 -0.51 17.42 -12.17
CA ARG A 195 -0.25 16.90 -13.52
C ARG A 195 -0.88 15.53 -13.67
N ILE A 196 -1.90 15.42 -14.50
CA ILE A 196 -2.48 14.14 -14.88
C ILE A 196 -1.61 13.55 -15.98
N THR A 197 -0.79 12.58 -15.66
CA THR A 197 -0.03 11.82 -16.65
C THR A 197 -0.89 10.65 -17.13
N ARG A 198 -1.47 10.77 -18.31
CA ARG A 198 -2.21 9.68 -18.95
C ARG A 198 -1.20 8.80 -19.69
N TYR A 199 -1.01 7.58 -19.23
CA TYR A 199 -0.30 6.55 -19.97
C TYR A 199 -1.31 5.75 -20.79
N ARG A 200 -1.05 5.60 -22.09
CA ARG A 200 -1.81 4.67 -22.95
C ARG A 200 -1.07 3.34 -22.99
N ASP A 201 -0.93 2.71 -21.84
CA ASP A 201 -0.36 1.37 -21.78
C ASP A 201 -1.49 0.35 -21.86
N SER A 202 -1.68 -0.24 -23.02
CA SER A 202 -2.69 -1.27 -23.30
C SER A 202 -2.08 -2.55 -23.87
N GLY A 203 -0.79 -2.75 -23.66
CA GLY A 203 -0.08 -3.92 -24.16
C GLY A 203 -0.05 -5.09 -23.18
N GLU A 204 0.49 -6.21 -23.65
CA GLU A 204 0.67 -7.45 -22.87
C GLU A 204 1.45 -7.19 -21.57
N ALA A 205 2.55 -6.41 -21.63
CA ALA A 205 3.35 -6.05 -20.49
C ALA A 205 2.56 -5.34 -19.38
N TYR A 206 1.67 -4.42 -19.77
CA TYR A 206 0.79 -3.74 -18.81
C TYR A 206 -0.20 -4.73 -18.18
N ALA A 207 -0.82 -5.59 -19.00
CA ALA A 207 -1.77 -6.59 -18.52
C ALA A 207 -1.11 -7.58 -17.55
N ASP A 208 0.12 -8.02 -17.84
CA ASP A 208 0.89 -8.89 -16.96
C ASP A 208 1.27 -8.21 -15.65
N GLY A 209 1.75 -6.97 -15.71
CA GLY A 209 2.02 -6.17 -14.52
C GLY A 209 0.77 -6.00 -13.68
N ARG A 210 -0.37 -5.66 -14.28
CA ARG A 210 -1.64 -5.48 -13.57
C ARG A 210 -2.11 -6.77 -12.91
N ARG A 211 -1.94 -7.90 -13.57
CA ARG A 211 -2.23 -9.23 -13.01
C ARG A 211 -1.33 -9.50 -11.82
N ALA A 212 -0.02 -9.30 -11.95
CA ALA A 212 0.94 -9.47 -10.88
C ALA A 212 0.62 -8.56 -9.67
N GLY A 213 0.33 -7.29 -9.90
CA GLY A 213 -0.07 -6.36 -8.83
C GLY A 213 -1.42 -6.69 -8.19
N SER A 214 -2.39 -7.19 -8.95
CA SER A 214 -3.70 -7.60 -8.42
C SER A 214 -3.65 -8.92 -7.66
N GLN A 215 -2.69 -9.76 -7.96
CA GLN A 215 -2.35 -10.99 -7.23
C GLN A 215 -1.57 -10.72 -5.94
N PHE A 216 -1.24 -9.48 -5.66
CA PHE A 216 -0.88 -8.98 -4.33
C PHE A 216 -2.04 -9.29 -3.39
N SER A 217 -2.28 -10.56 -3.12
CA SER A 217 -3.58 -11.11 -2.82
C SER A 217 -3.76 -11.47 -1.37
N SER A 218 -4.89 -11.13 -0.92
CA SER A 218 -5.71 -11.70 0.14
C SER A 218 -5.72 -13.24 0.10
N GLY A 219 -5.03 -13.88 1.02
CA GLY A 219 -5.05 -15.34 1.19
C GLY A 219 -6.39 -15.91 1.68
N THR A 220 -7.53 -15.33 1.26
CA THR A 220 -8.86 -15.85 1.57
C THR A 220 -9.42 -16.79 0.50
N ASP A 221 -8.82 -16.84 -0.69
CA ASP A 221 -9.38 -17.63 -1.79
C ASP A 221 -8.82 -19.06 -1.89
N HIS A 222 -7.90 -19.48 -1.01
CA HIS A 222 -7.26 -20.80 -1.09
C HIS A 222 -7.30 -21.66 0.16
N VAL A 223 -8.28 -21.49 1.04
CA VAL A 223 -8.59 -22.49 2.10
C VAL A 223 -9.59 -23.54 1.60
N GLY A 224 -9.75 -23.66 0.29
CA GLY A 224 -10.57 -24.68 -0.39
C GLY A 224 -9.79 -25.63 -1.29
N GLY A 225 -8.46 -25.72 -1.16
CA GLY A 225 -7.63 -26.63 -1.95
C GLY A 225 -7.70 -28.06 -1.46
N GLY A 226 -8.45 -28.89 -2.18
CA GLY A 226 -8.60 -30.32 -1.93
C GLY A 226 -7.24 -31.01 -1.76
N ARG A 227 -7.16 -31.89 -0.76
CA ARG A 227 -6.12 -32.89 -0.61
C ARG A 227 -5.97 -33.65 -1.94
N ALA A 228 -4.89 -33.43 -2.65
CA ALA A 228 -4.48 -34.32 -3.71
C ALA A 228 -4.19 -35.70 -3.08
N ALA A 229 -5.04 -36.66 -3.37
CA ALA A 229 -4.82 -38.04 -2.97
C ALA A 229 -3.58 -38.55 -3.71
N LEU A 230 -2.56 -38.94 -2.96
CA LEU A 230 -1.40 -39.63 -3.50
C LEU A 230 -1.86 -40.95 -4.13
N PRO A 231 -1.44 -41.32 -5.35
CA PRO A 231 -1.74 -42.61 -5.93
C PRO A 231 -1.04 -43.71 -5.09
N ARG A 232 -1.83 -44.66 -4.61
CA ARG A 232 -1.30 -45.89 -4.00
C ARG A 232 -0.60 -46.69 -5.09
N GLY A 233 0.73 -46.80 -5.00
CA GLY A 233 1.51 -47.71 -5.80
C GLY A 233 1.10 -49.17 -5.56
N ARG A 234 1.05 -49.90 -6.65
CA ARG A 234 1.07 -51.37 -6.66
C ARG A 234 2.49 -51.87 -6.61
#